data_257f452f4946fd9eba545398b9367a56
#
_entry.id   257f452f4946fd9eba545398b9367a56
#
_cell.length_a   1.000
_cell.length_b   1.000
_cell.length_c   1.000
_cell.angle_alpha   90.00
_cell.angle_beta   90.00
_cell.angle_gamma   90.00
#
_symmetry.space_group_name_H-M   'P 1'
#
loop_
_entity.id
_entity.type
_entity.pdbx_description
1 polymer ?
#
loop_
_entity_poly.entity_id
_entity_poly.type
_entity_poly.pdbx_seq_one_letter_code
_entity_poly.pdbx_strand_id
1 'polypeptide(L)'
;MSFMEHAFNEMKAIEPSITSDQFSTNWLNKCSSYYRSYKVTDRDMTIHALMCFIQNLTTKSSALRMNNDDPFLHQKAEQYELIKLKTNKQIRKLISTR
;
A
#
# COMPACT_ATOMS: atom_id res chain seq x y z
N MET A 1 -12.57 -2.52 -10.55
CA MET A 1 -11.61 -2.81 -9.46
C MET A 1 -11.29 -1.53 -8.71
N SER A 2 -11.38 -1.57 -7.38
CA SER A 2 -11.05 -0.41 -6.57
C SER A 2 -9.54 -0.21 -6.51
N PHE A 3 -9.12 0.97 -6.10
CA PHE A 3 -7.69 1.22 -5.87
C PHE A 3 -7.15 0.30 -4.78
N MET A 4 -7.96 0.03 -3.74
CA MET A 4 -7.57 -0.87 -2.65
C MET A 4 -7.23 -2.26 -3.16
N GLU A 5 -8.07 -2.83 -4.03
CA GLU A 5 -7.81 -4.14 -4.60
C GLU A 5 -6.57 -4.12 -5.49
N HIS A 6 -6.41 -3.07 -6.29
CA HIS A 6 -5.24 -2.91 -7.13
C HIS A 6 -3.96 -2.82 -6.30
N ALA A 7 -3.97 -2.03 -5.23
CA ALA A 7 -2.83 -1.89 -4.34
C ALA A 7 -2.48 -3.21 -3.66
N PHE A 8 -3.49 -3.94 -3.19
CA PHE A 8 -3.26 -5.23 -2.57
C PHE A 8 -2.62 -6.22 -3.54
N ASN A 9 -3.11 -6.26 -4.77
CA ASN A 9 -2.55 -7.14 -5.80
C ASN A 9 -1.09 -6.79 -6.11
N GLU A 10 -0.75 -5.51 -6.15
CA GLU A 10 0.63 -5.09 -6.35
C GLU A 10 1.52 -5.46 -5.17
N MET A 11 1.01 -5.28 -3.95
CA MET A 11 1.74 -5.72 -2.76
C MET A 11 1.97 -7.22 -2.76
N LYS A 12 0.98 -7.98 -3.21
CA LYS A 12 1.08 -9.42 -3.29
C LYS A 12 2.13 -9.88 -4.32
N ALA A 13 2.33 -9.08 -5.37
CA ALA A 13 3.38 -9.36 -6.34
C ALA A 13 4.78 -9.22 -5.71
N ILE A 14 4.93 -8.30 -4.75
CA ILE A 14 6.20 -8.10 -4.04
C ILE A 14 6.36 -9.09 -2.90
N GLU A 15 5.29 -9.32 -2.15
CA GLU A 15 5.27 -10.25 -1.01
C GLU A 15 4.14 -11.27 -1.19
N PRO A 16 4.40 -12.39 -1.88
CA PRO A 16 3.34 -13.35 -2.19
C PRO A 16 2.64 -13.95 -0.97
N SER A 17 3.28 -13.93 0.19
CA SER A 17 2.70 -14.46 1.43
C SER A 17 1.79 -13.48 2.16
N ILE A 18 1.67 -12.23 1.68
CA ILE A 18 0.85 -11.23 2.37
C ILE A 18 -0.64 -11.65 2.34
N THR A 19 -1.30 -11.48 3.48
CA THR A 19 -2.74 -11.75 3.59
C THR A 19 -3.50 -10.43 3.62
N SER A 20 -4.81 -10.49 3.35
CA SER A 20 -5.66 -9.31 3.45
C SER A 20 -5.66 -8.72 4.85
N ASP A 21 -5.58 -9.56 5.87
CA ASP A 21 -5.51 -9.12 7.25
C ASP A 21 -4.21 -8.35 7.52
N GLN A 22 -3.08 -8.87 7.06
CA GLN A 22 -1.79 -8.20 7.20
C GLN A 22 -1.75 -6.88 6.43
N PHE A 23 -2.32 -6.85 5.23
CA PHE A 23 -2.41 -5.63 4.47
C PHE A 23 -3.17 -4.56 5.24
N SER A 24 -4.30 -4.94 5.83
CA SER A 24 -5.13 -4.02 6.62
C SER A 24 -4.40 -3.48 7.84
N THR A 25 -3.75 -4.35 8.62
CA THR A 25 -3.14 -3.96 9.90
C THR A 25 -1.75 -3.35 9.72
N ASN A 26 -0.89 -3.97 8.92
CA ASN A 26 0.52 -3.56 8.83
C ASN A 26 0.75 -2.42 7.86
N TRP A 27 -0.09 -2.29 6.84
CA TRP A 27 0.11 -1.31 5.79
C TRP A 27 -0.87 -0.15 5.84
N LEU A 28 -2.12 -0.40 6.25
CA LEU A 28 -3.16 0.62 6.30
C LEU A 28 -3.43 1.14 7.71
N ASN A 29 -2.85 0.52 8.74
CA ASN A 29 -3.07 0.85 10.14
C ASN A 29 -4.55 0.79 10.52
N LYS A 30 -5.25 -0.22 10.00
CA LYS A 30 -6.66 -0.44 10.26
C LYS A 30 -6.86 -1.80 10.93
N CYS A 31 -8.10 -2.12 11.30
CA CYS A 31 -8.41 -3.44 11.86
C CYS A 31 -8.22 -4.51 10.78
N SER A 32 -8.05 -5.76 11.21
CA SER A 32 -7.74 -6.85 10.31
C SER A 32 -8.81 -7.11 9.26
N SER A 33 -10.06 -6.76 9.56
CA SER A 33 -11.19 -6.98 8.64
C SER A 33 -11.42 -5.83 7.66
N TYR A 34 -10.59 -4.77 7.71
CA TYR A 34 -10.80 -3.55 6.92
C TYR A 34 -10.92 -3.86 5.41
N TYR A 35 -9.95 -4.60 4.87
CA TYR A 35 -9.94 -4.92 3.45
C TYR A 35 -11.19 -5.71 3.06
N ARG A 36 -11.51 -6.75 3.83
CA ARG A 36 -12.65 -7.60 3.52
C ARG A 36 -13.97 -6.83 3.60
N SER A 37 -14.14 -6.00 4.63
CA SER A 37 -15.35 -5.20 4.81
C SER A 37 -15.56 -4.22 3.66
N TYR A 38 -14.49 -3.52 3.28
CA TYR A 38 -14.57 -2.53 2.21
C TYR A 38 -14.79 -3.18 0.85
N LYS A 39 -14.20 -4.34 0.62
CA LYS A 39 -14.41 -5.08 -0.62
C LYS A 39 -15.85 -5.53 -0.78
N VAL A 40 -16.44 -6.07 0.30
CA VAL A 40 -17.83 -6.56 0.28
C VAL A 40 -18.82 -5.41 0.08
N THR A 41 -18.55 -4.25 0.67
CA THR A 41 -19.44 -3.08 0.56
C THR A 41 -19.10 -2.17 -0.62
N ASP A 42 -18.19 -2.61 -1.49
CA ASP A 42 -17.75 -1.86 -2.68
C ASP A 42 -17.23 -0.45 -2.34
N ARG A 43 -16.52 -0.35 -1.23
CA ARG A 43 -15.86 0.89 -0.81
C ARG A 43 -14.40 0.87 -1.18
N ASP A 44 -13.83 2.06 -1.38
CA ASP A 44 -12.39 2.19 -1.57
C ASP A 44 -11.75 2.78 -0.32
N MET A 45 -10.41 2.86 -0.33
CA MET A 45 -9.65 3.36 0.80
C MET A 45 -9.99 4.82 1.09
N THR A 46 -10.11 5.14 2.38
CA THR A 46 -10.25 6.53 2.82
C THR A 46 -8.92 7.26 2.62
N ILE A 47 -8.97 8.60 2.62
CA ILE A 47 -7.75 9.41 2.53
C ILE A 47 -6.81 9.08 3.70
N HIS A 48 -7.35 8.88 4.89
CA HIS A 48 -6.54 8.51 6.05
C HIS A 48 -5.79 7.20 5.81
N ALA A 49 -6.48 6.17 5.29
CA ALA A 49 -5.85 4.89 5.00
C ALA A 49 -4.77 5.03 3.91
N LEU A 50 -5.03 5.85 2.90
CA LEU A 50 -4.05 6.11 1.85
C LEU A 50 -2.80 6.78 2.40
N MET A 51 -2.96 7.74 3.31
CA MET A 51 -1.82 8.42 3.95
C MET A 51 -1.01 7.45 4.81
N CYS A 52 -1.68 6.58 5.57
CA CYS A 52 -0.99 5.56 6.35
C CYS A 52 -0.23 4.59 5.45
N PHE A 53 -0.82 4.22 4.33
CA PHE A 53 -0.18 3.34 3.35
C PHE A 53 1.11 3.99 2.82
N ILE A 54 1.05 5.26 2.43
CA ILE A 54 2.23 5.98 1.95
C ILE A 54 3.33 6.02 3.01
N GLN A 55 2.95 6.30 4.26
CA GLN A 55 3.91 6.35 5.35
C GLN A 55 4.60 5.01 5.56
N ASN A 56 3.82 3.93 5.54
CA ASN A 56 4.38 2.59 5.70
C ASN A 56 5.26 2.18 4.52
N LEU A 57 4.86 2.54 3.29
CA LEU A 57 5.69 2.30 2.11
C LEU A 57 7.01 3.04 2.20
N THR A 58 6.98 4.29 2.65
CA THR A 58 8.17 5.11 2.81
C THR A 58 9.12 4.50 3.84
N THR A 59 8.57 4.10 4.99
CA THR A 59 9.36 3.50 6.06
C THR A 59 10.02 2.20 5.58
N LYS A 60 9.26 1.36 4.88
CA LYS A 60 9.77 0.08 4.41
C LYS A 60 10.85 0.25 3.34
N SER A 61 10.62 1.12 2.37
CA SER A 61 11.60 1.34 1.31
C SER A 61 12.89 1.95 1.86
N SER A 62 12.79 2.87 2.81
CA SER A 62 13.96 3.46 3.47
C SER A 62 14.76 2.41 4.22
N ALA A 63 14.07 1.52 4.96
CA ALA A 63 14.74 0.45 5.70
C ALA A 63 15.48 -0.49 4.76
N LEU A 64 14.89 -0.84 3.61
CA LEU A 64 15.53 -1.70 2.63
C LEU A 64 16.76 -1.07 2.03
N ARG A 65 16.74 0.24 1.80
CA ARG A 65 17.89 0.96 1.23
C ARG A 65 19.03 1.14 2.23
N MET A 66 18.71 1.29 3.49
CA MET A 66 19.71 1.47 4.53
C MET A 66 20.52 0.20 4.79
N ASN A 67 19.96 -0.95 4.49
CA ASN A 67 20.59 -2.22 4.79
C ASN A 67 21.47 -2.80 3.69
N ASN A 68 22.01 -1.97 2.64
CA ASN A 68 22.39 -2.32 1.72
C ASN A 68 23.09 -2.37 0.60
N ASP A 69 23.89 -3.26 0.37
CA ASP A 69 24.59 -3.55 -0.85
C ASP A 69 23.93 -4.63 -1.70
N ASP A 70 22.73 -5.05 -1.33
CA ASP A 70 22.03 -6.11 -2.04
C ASP A 70 21.16 -5.50 -3.14
N PRO A 71 21.46 -5.75 -4.43
CA PRO A 71 20.64 -5.23 -5.53
C PRO A 71 19.20 -5.70 -5.48
N PHE A 72 18.95 -6.89 -4.95
CA PHE A 72 17.59 -7.41 -4.82
C PHE A 72 16.75 -6.56 -3.87
N LEU A 73 17.34 -6.12 -2.75
CA LEU A 73 16.63 -5.26 -1.80
C LEU A 73 16.37 -3.88 -2.38
N HIS A 74 17.30 -3.34 -3.18
CA HIS A 74 17.10 -2.07 -3.86
C HIS A 74 15.96 -2.14 -4.87
N GLN A 75 15.89 -3.23 -5.61
CA GLN A 75 14.81 -3.45 -6.57
C GLN A 75 13.46 -3.52 -5.86
N LYS A 76 13.41 -4.19 -4.73
CA LYS A 76 12.19 -4.28 -3.93
C LYS A 76 11.76 -2.90 -3.41
N ALA A 77 12.72 -2.09 -2.96
CA ALA A 77 12.45 -0.73 -2.52
C ALA A 77 11.86 0.12 -3.66
N GLU A 78 12.38 -0.03 -4.88
CA GLU A 78 11.85 0.69 -6.04
C GLU A 78 10.39 0.29 -6.33
N GLN A 79 10.07 -0.99 -6.18
CA GLN A 79 8.70 -1.44 -6.38
C GLN A 79 7.74 -0.81 -5.36
N TYR A 80 8.16 -0.70 -4.09
CA TYR A 80 7.36 -0.02 -3.09
C TYR A 80 7.18 1.46 -3.42
N GLU A 81 8.20 2.11 -3.96
CA GLU A 81 8.12 3.52 -4.33
C GLU A 81 7.19 3.75 -5.51
N LEU A 82 7.12 2.81 -6.46
CA LEU A 82 6.16 2.91 -7.57
C LEU A 82 4.72 2.83 -7.04
N ILE A 83 4.46 1.96 -6.09
CA ILE A 83 3.14 1.88 -5.45
C ILE A 83 2.83 3.18 -4.72
N LYS A 84 3.83 3.76 -4.06
CA LYS A 84 3.68 5.04 -3.38
C LYS A 84 3.27 6.16 -4.34
N LEU A 85 3.88 6.20 -5.52
CA LEU A 85 3.51 7.19 -6.54
C LEU A 85 2.05 7.05 -6.97
N LYS A 86 1.60 5.82 -7.19
CA LYS A 86 0.22 5.55 -7.56
C LYS A 86 -0.74 5.95 -6.44
N THR A 87 -0.34 5.70 -5.19
CA THR A 87 -1.14 6.07 -4.03
C THR A 87 -1.26 7.60 -3.91
N ASN A 88 -0.18 8.33 -4.16
CA ASN A 88 -0.21 9.79 -4.18
C ASN A 88 -1.16 10.31 -5.25
N LYS A 89 -1.16 9.70 -6.43
CA LYS A 89 -2.09 10.07 -7.51
C LYS A 89 -3.54 9.84 -7.08
N GLN A 90 -3.80 8.75 -6.38
CA GLN A 90 -5.15 8.46 -5.89
C GLN A 90 -5.61 9.52 -4.89
N ILE A 91 -4.74 9.94 -3.99
CA ILE A 91 -5.06 11.01 -3.04
C ILE A 91 -5.41 12.31 -3.77
N ARG A 92 -4.59 12.71 -4.75
CA ARG A 92 -4.86 13.91 -5.54
C ARG A 92 -6.19 13.83 -6.26
N LYS A 93 -6.49 12.66 -6.81
CA LYS A 93 -7.75 12.44 -7.51
C LYS A 93 -8.94 12.62 -6.58
N LEU A 94 -8.85 12.08 -5.37
CA LEU A 94 -9.94 12.22 -4.39
C LEU A 94 -10.11 13.66 -3.91
N ILE A 95 -9.01 14.38 -3.75
CA ILE A 95 -9.05 15.79 -3.33
C ILE A 95 -9.59 16.67 -4.45
N SER A 96 -9.18 16.43 -5.69
CA SER A 96 -9.55 17.28 -6.82
C SER A 96 -11.01 17.11 -7.25
N THR A 97 -11.67 16.03 -6.85
CA THR A 97 -13.08 15.82 -7.17
C THR A 97 -14.03 16.51 -6.20
N ARG A 98 -13.50 17.19 -5.22
CA ARG A 98 -14.29 18.00 -4.30
C ARG A 98 -14.35 19.43 -4.82
#